data_56748340bf5a04173f66aaf32dee25dc
#
_entry.id   56748340bf5a04173f66aaf32dee25dc
#
_cell.length_a   1.000
_cell.length_b   1.000
_cell.length_c   1.000
_cell.angle_alpha   90.00
_cell.angle_beta   90.00
_cell.angle_gamma   90.00
#
_symmetry.space_group_name_H-M   'P 1'
#
loop_
_entity.id
_entity.type
_entity.pdbx_description
1 polymer ?
#
loop_
_entity_poly.entity_id
_entity_poly.type
_entity_poly.pdbx_seq_one_letter_code
_entity_poly.pdbx_strand_id
1 'polypeptide(L)'
;MGASRGFGLIWLSLFSFPLMAAIQEMCARIGIATGVGLAVNIKRHFSKKLLYVCTFLLLFANIFNIGADLGAMAKGTQLLFPAVSFAVLVIGFAVFSSALQIFIPYKKYSKYLKYLALVLLAYFFSAISIKMNWGDVLHHTIIPNINFTKEDFILICAAFGTTISPYLFFWQTSQEVEEEILKGEHTEEERRAKSTLSDVRKMRIDVWSGMLFSNLTMFFIIATCGATLFRNGITNIGTAADAAAALRPFAGNLAYFLFAIGIVGVGLLAIPILAGSASYAISESFGWKAGLYKKLKNATAFYGVIIIAMLLGIGLNFIGIDPIKALIYSAVLNGIISPIVLFVIVKISASGEIMGQYKNKKIGNILGWFTVGLLFFVSIGTIISLLI
;
A
#
# COMPACT_ATOMS: atom_id res chain seq x y z
N MET A 1 -14.83 3.36 6.57
CA MET A 1 -15.87 2.53 5.93
C MET A 1 -16.75 1.82 6.95
N GLY A 2 -16.26 0.83 7.72
CA GLY A 2 -17.09 0.10 8.70
C GLY A 2 -17.80 1.01 9.70
N ALA A 3 -17.13 2.01 10.25
CA ALA A 3 -17.74 2.96 11.19
C ALA A 3 -18.79 3.89 10.52
N SER A 4 -18.58 4.33 9.30
CA SER A 4 -19.48 5.28 8.63
C SER A 4 -20.63 4.63 7.85
N ARG A 5 -20.44 3.41 7.33
CA ARG A 5 -21.39 2.71 6.44
C ARG A 5 -21.79 1.32 6.94
N GLY A 6 -21.39 0.94 8.15
CA GLY A 6 -21.66 -0.41 8.67
C GLY A 6 -21.06 -1.47 7.74
N PHE A 7 -21.87 -2.41 7.29
CA PHE A 7 -21.44 -3.45 6.34
C PHE A 7 -21.61 -3.06 4.86
N GLY A 8 -22.15 -1.87 4.54
CA GLY A 8 -22.51 -1.48 3.18
C GLY A 8 -21.35 -1.50 2.17
N LEU A 9 -20.10 -1.31 2.61
CA LEU A 9 -18.91 -1.33 1.75
C LEU A 9 -18.00 -2.54 1.98
N ILE A 10 -18.43 -3.57 2.73
CA ILE A 10 -17.62 -4.76 3.04
C ILE A 10 -17.32 -5.59 1.78
N TRP A 11 -18.18 -5.53 0.78
CA TRP A 11 -18.00 -6.21 -0.52
C TRP A 11 -16.68 -5.82 -1.21
N LEU A 12 -16.15 -4.62 -0.94
CA LEU A 12 -14.87 -4.19 -1.49
C LEU A 12 -13.73 -5.14 -1.12
N SER A 13 -13.75 -5.75 0.08
CA SER A 13 -12.72 -6.70 0.50
C SER A 13 -12.70 -7.97 -0.35
N LEU A 14 -13.85 -8.43 -0.83
CA LEU A 14 -13.97 -9.60 -1.70
C LEU A 14 -13.61 -9.26 -3.15
N PHE A 15 -14.20 -8.19 -3.68
CA PHE A 15 -14.09 -7.86 -5.12
C PHE A 15 -12.75 -7.20 -5.47
N SER A 16 -12.09 -6.48 -4.54
CA SER A 16 -10.77 -5.91 -4.80
C SER A 16 -9.66 -6.97 -4.82
N PHE A 17 -9.84 -8.11 -4.13
CA PHE A 17 -8.81 -9.14 -4.04
C PHE A 17 -8.29 -9.65 -5.39
N PRO A 18 -9.12 -10.18 -6.31
CA PRO A 18 -8.62 -10.68 -7.59
C PRO A 18 -8.03 -9.57 -8.47
N LEU A 19 -8.53 -8.34 -8.36
CA LEU A 19 -8.02 -7.19 -9.10
C LEU A 19 -6.63 -6.80 -8.60
N MET A 20 -6.49 -6.63 -7.29
CA MET A 20 -5.23 -6.32 -6.62
C MET A 20 -4.17 -7.40 -6.88
N ALA A 21 -4.53 -8.68 -6.68
CA ALA A 21 -3.61 -9.79 -6.86
C ALA A 21 -3.13 -9.91 -8.32
N ALA A 22 -4.02 -9.73 -9.29
CA ALA A 22 -3.65 -9.77 -10.71
C ALA A 22 -2.69 -8.64 -11.10
N ILE A 23 -2.93 -7.41 -10.63
CA ILE A 23 -2.03 -6.27 -10.91
C ILE A 23 -0.67 -6.46 -10.23
N GLN A 24 -0.66 -6.87 -8.96
CA GLN A 24 0.58 -7.10 -8.22
C GLN A 24 1.41 -8.23 -8.87
N GLU A 25 0.76 -9.31 -9.33
CA GLU A 25 1.41 -10.36 -10.11
C GLU A 25 2.01 -9.83 -11.41
N MET A 26 1.30 -8.92 -12.12
CA MET A 26 1.85 -8.31 -13.34
C MET A 26 3.13 -7.53 -13.03
N CYS A 27 3.15 -6.74 -11.94
CA CYS A 27 4.33 -5.98 -11.54
C CYS A 27 5.53 -6.87 -11.20
N ALA A 28 5.32 -7.91 -10.41
CA ALA A 28 6.36 -8.88 -10.09
C ALA A 28 6.89 -9.58 -11.35
N ARG A 29 5.97 -10.01 -12.21
CA ARG A 29 6.33 -10.68 -13.46
C ARG A 29 7.07 -9.76 -14.45
N ILE A 30 6.79 -8.46 -14.46
CA ILE A 30 7.57 -7.47 -15.22
C ILE A 30 9.02 -7.49 -14.73
N GLY A 31 9.27 -7.45 -13.42
CA GLY A 31 10.63 -7.52 -12.84
C GLY A 31 11.37 -8.76 -13.30
N ILE A 32 10.77 -9.94 -13.10
CA ILE A 32 11.36 -11.25 -13.49
C ILE A 32 11.61 -11.32 -15.01
N ALA A 33 10.63 -10.93 -15.83
CA ALA A 33 10.71 -11.09 -17.27
C ALA A 33 11.70 -10.13 -17.94
N THR A 34 11.82 -8.92 -17.41
CA THR A 34 12.65 -7.85 -18.00
C THR A 34 13.99 -7.67 -17.31
N GLY A 35 14.15 -8.20 -16.09
CA GLY A 35 15.35 -8.02 -15.27
C GLY A 35 15.62 -6.58 -14.84
N VAL A 36 14.63 -5.65 -15.02
CA VAL A 36 14.77 -4.24 -14.66
C VAL A 36 13.50 -3.70 -14.01
N GLY A 37 13.64 -2.60 -13.24
CA GLY A 37 12.53 -1.98 -12.54
C GLY A 37 11.48 -1.34 -13.45
N LEU A 38 10.34 -0.97 -12.86
CA LEU A 38 9.19 -0.46 -13.61
C LEU A 38 9.51 0.86 -14.32
N ALA A 39 10.24 1.78 -13.66
CA ALA A 39 10.57 3.07 -14.28
C ALA A 39 11.54 2.91 -15.47
N VAL A 40 12.46 1.93 -15.43
CA VAL A 40 13.32 1.62 -16.58
C VAL A 40 12.49 1.10 -17.74
N ASN A 41 11.52 0.21 -17.49
CA ASN A 41 10.60 -0.29 -18.51
C ASN A 41 9.79 0.86 -19.14
N ILE A 42 9.25 1.76 -18.33
CA ILE A 42 8.52 2.94 -18.81
C ILE A 42 9.44 3.83 -19.67
N LYS A 43 10.68 4.07 -19.21
CA LYS A 43 11.67 4.89 -19.94
C LYS A 43 12.01 4.35 -21.31
N ARG A 44 12.05 3.02 -21.48
CA ARG A 44 12.41 2.35 -22.73
C ARG A 44 11.28 2.27 -23.74
N HIS A 45 10.05 2.10 -23.26
CA HIS A 45 8.91 1.75 -24.13
C HIS A 45 7.84 2.83 -24.23
N PHE A 46 7.96 3.92 -23.46
CA PHE A 46 6.98 5.02 -23.45
C PHE A 46 7.67 6.38 -23.52
N SER A 47 6.87 7.45 -23.62
CA SER A 47 7.39 8.81 -23.68
C SER A 47 8.03 9.24 -22.35
N LYS A 48 9.08 10.06 -22.42
CA LYS A 48 9.70 10.67 -21.25
C LYS A 48 8.70 11.48 -20.40
N LYS A 49 7.70 12.11 -21.06
CA LYS A 49 6.63 12.85 -20.34
C LYS A 49 5.83 11.92 -19.43
N LEU A 50 5.41 10.76 -19.94
CA LEU A 50 4.67 9.77 -19.16
C LEU A 50 5.51 9.22 -18.00
N LEU A 51 6.80 8.93 -18.22
CA LEU A 51 7.72 8.52 -17.17
C LEU A 51 7.76 9.53 -16.03
N TYR A 52 8.01 10.79 -16.34
CA TYR A 52 8.08 11.83 -15.31
C TYR A 52 6.75 12.06 -14.61
N VAL A 53 5.64 12.03 -15.35
CA VAL A 53 4.29 12.11 -14.72
C VAL A 53 4.09 10.98 -13.70
N CYS A 54 4.32 9.72 -14.09
CA CYS A 54 4.19 8.58 -13.17
C CYS A 54 5.12 8.70 -11.96
N THR A 55 6.39 9.08 -12.20
CA THR A 55 7.42 9.13 -11.14
C THR A 55 7.16 10.26 -10.15
N PHE A 56 6.81 11.46 -10.62
CA PHE A 56 6.55 12.60 -9.73
C PHE A 56 5.22 12.47 -8.99
N LEU A 57 4.18 11.95 -9.63
CA LEU A 57 2.92 11.64 -8.95
C LEU A 57 3.13 10.60 -7.85
N LEU A 58 3.91 9.55 -8.12
CA LEU A 58 4.28 8.55 -7.13
C LEU A 58 5.06 9.18 -5.97
N LEU A 59 6.09 9.98 -6.27
CA LEU A 59 6.89 10.65 -5.23
C LEU A 59 6.01 11.50 -4.32
N PHE A 60 5.14 12.32 -4.91
CA PHE A 60 4.21 13.17 -4.17
C PHE A 60 3.27 12.36 -3.27
N ALA A 61 2.63 11.31 -3.81
CA ALA A 61 1.76 10.44 -3.04
C ALA A 61 2.52 9.74 -1.89
N ASN A 62 3.74 9.27 -2.15
CA ASN A 62 4.54 8.58 -1.14
C ASN A 62 4.99 9.52 -0.01
N ILE A 63 5.38 10.75 -0.33
CA ILE A 63 5.71 11.76 0.70
C ILE A 63 4.50 12.01 1.59
N PHE A 64 3.31 12.15 0.99
CA PHE A 64 2.08 12.36 1.75
C PHE A 64 1.72 11.17 2.62
N ASN A 65 1.86 9.93 2.09
CA ASN A 65 1.66 8.70 2.86
C ASN A 65 2.67 8.58 4.02
N ILE A 66 3.95 8.83 3.79
CA ILE A 66 4.98 8.81 4.84
C ILE A 66 4.61 9.77 5.97
N GLY A 67 4.17 10.99 5.64
CA GLY A 67 3.72 11.96 6.62
C GLY A 67 2.51 11.47 7.41
N ALA A 68 1.51 10.91 6.73
CA ALA A 68 0.32 10.37 7.36
C ALA A 68 0.65 9.19 8.30
N ASP A 69 1.51 8.25 7.86
CA ASP A 69 1.94 7.11 8.66
C ASP A 69 2.74 7.53 9.90
N LEU A 70 3.71 8.44 9.75
CA LEU A 70 4.47 8.98 10.88
C LEU A 70 3.55 9.63 11.91
N GLY A 71 2.59 10.44 11.47
CA GLY A 71 1.62 11.09 12.35
C GLY A 71 0.69 10.11 13.03
N ALA A 72 0.21 9.09 12.31
CA ALA A 72 -0.66 8.06 12.85
C ALA A 72 0.07 7.19 13.89
N MET A 73 1.33 6.82 13.63
CA MET A 73 2.20 6.12 14.61
C MET A 73 2.39 6.95 15.87
N ALA A 74 2.65 8.26 15.73
CA ALA A 74 2.79 9.17 16.85
C ALA A 74 1.49 9.28 17.66
N LYS A 75 0.34 9.46 17.02
CA LYS A 75 -0.99 9.49 17.68
C LYS A 75 -1.33 8.17 18.34
N GLY A 76 -1.07 7.04 17.68
CA GLY A 76 -1.24 5.71 18.29
C GLY A 76 -0.37 5.53 19.54
N THR A 77 0.89 5.97 19.50
CA THR A 77 1.80 5.91 20.63
C THR A 77 1.36 6.83 21.79
N GLN A 78 0.81 8.01 21.49
CA GLN A 78 0.28 8.91 22.51
C GLN A 78 -0.91 8.33 23.29
N LEU A 79 -1.62 7.31 22.77
CA LEU A 79 -2.64 6.60 23.54
C LEU A 79 -2.06 5.88 24.77
N LEU A 80 -0.78 5.45 24.67
CA LEU A 80 -0.09 4.73 25.74
C LEU A 80 0.80 5.68 26.57
N PHE A 81 1.37 6.68 25.93
CA PHE A 81 2.34 7.63 26.50
C PHE A 81 1.90 9.08 26.24
N PRO A 82 0.83 9.57 26.88
CA PRO A 82 0.29 10.91 26.60
C PRO A 82 1.26 12.05 26.90
N ALA A 83 2.22 11.83 27.80
CA ALA A 83 3.23 12.84 28.20
C ALA A 83 4.29 13.08 27.11
N VAL A 84 4.46 12.18 26.14
CA VAL A 84 5.46 12.33 25.08
C VAL A 84 4.92 13.25 24.00
N SER A 85 5.70 14.28 23.66
CA SER A 85 5.27 15.25 22.67
C SER A 85 5.12 14.61 21.27
N PHE A 86 4.10 15.04 20.52
CA PHE A 86 3.83 14.55 19.17
C PHE A 86 5.05 14.73 18.24
N ALA A 87 5.71 15.89 18.31
CA ALA A 87 6.87 16.19 17.49
C ALA A 87 8.05 15.23 17.76
N VAL A 88 8.31 14.92 19.04
CA VAL A 88 9.36 13.95 19.42
C VAL A 88 9.07 12.57 18.85
N LEU A 89 7.82 12.13 18.88
CA LEU A 89 7.43 10.83 18.34
C LEU A 89 7.56 10.78 16.82
N VAL A 90 7.07 11.80 16.10
CA VAL A 90 7.19 11.88 14.63
C VAL A 90 8.65 11.86 14.20
N ILE A 91 9.51 12.71 14.81
CA ILE A 91 10.93 12.76 14.49
C ILE A 91 11.63 11.45 14.90
N GLY A 92 11.31 10.90 16.06
CA GLY A 92 11.87 9.64 16.54
C GLY A 92 11.57 8.48 15.62
N PHE A 93 10.33 8.32 15.16
CA PHE A 93 9.95 7.29 14.20
C PHE A 93 10.59 7.50 12.82
N ALA A 94 10.69 8.73 12.36
CA ALA A 94 11.34 9.04 11.09
C ALA A 94 12.84 8.71 11.12
N VAL A 95 13.54 9.11 12.18
CA VAL A 95 14.96 8.79 12.37
C VAL A 95 15.17 7.29 12.49
N PHE A 96 14.34 6.61 13.28
CA PHE A 96 14.42 5.15 13.45
C PHE A 96 14.18 4.41 12.12
N SER A 97 13.11 4.76 11.37
CA SER A 97 12.82 4.16 10.06
C SER A 97 13.92 4.44 9.04
N SER A 98 14.48 5.65 9.02
CA SER A 98 15.61 5.99 8.15
C SER A 98 16.86 5.20 8.51
N ALA A 99 17.16 5.05 9.80
CA ALA A 99 18.30 4.27 10.27
C ALA A 99 18.15 2.78 9.89
N LEU A 100 16.95 2.21 10.04
CA LEU A 100 16.67 0.84 9.60
C LEU A 100 17.00 0.66 8.11
N GLN A 101 16.53 1.57 7.26
CA GLN A 101 16.71 1.48 5.80
C GLN A 101 18.17 1.66 5.36
N ILE A 102 18.92 2.53 6.05
CA ILE A 102 20.29 2.87 5.67
C ILE A 102 21.30 1.81 6.16
N PHE A 103 21.10 1.31 7.38
CA PHE A 103 22.08 0.47 8.05
C PHE A 103 21.77 -1.02 8.06
N ILE A 104 20.48 -1.41 7.86
CA ILE A 104 20.06 -2.80 7.91
C ILE A 104 19.41 -3.20 6.58
N PRO A 105 19.86 -4.29 5.93
CA PRO A 105 19.22 -4.80 4.71
C PRO A 105 17.74 -5.09 4.95
N TYR A 106 16.88 -4.65 4.02
CA TYR A 106 15.41 -4.79 4.11
C TYR A 106 14.98 -6.21 4.46
N LYS A 107 15.53 -7.22 3.78
CA LYS A 107 15.26 -8.64 4.01
C LYS A 107 15.48 -9.07 5.47
N LYS A 108 16.41 -8.42 6.18
CA LYS A 108 16.74 -8.78 7.57
C LYS A 108 15.71 -8.20 8.55
N TYR A 109 15.40 -6.91 8.46
CA TYR A 109 14.50 -6.29 9.43
C TYR A 109 13.03 -6.58 9.13
N SER A 110 12.61 -6.69 7.86
CA SER A 110 11.24 -7.00 7.48
C SER A 110 10.78 -8.36 8.03
N LYS A 111 11.72 -9.33 8.15
CA LYS A 111 11.46 -10.63 8.78
C LYS A 111 10.93 -10.48 10.22
N TYR A 112 11.40 -9.51 10.96
CA TYR A 112 10.95 -9.24 12.33
C TYR A 112 9.71 -8.36 12.38
N LEU A 113 9.67 -7.31 11.58
CA LEU A 113 8.55 -6.37 11.56
C LEU A 113 7.23 -7.00 11.11
N LYS A 114 7.27 -8.00 10.22
CA LYS A 114 6.05 -8.72 9.83
C LYS A 114 5.31 -9.35 11.00
N TYR A 115 6.00 -9.71 12.09
CA TYR A 115 5.33 -10.22 13.29
C TYR A 115 4.51 -9.14 14.00
N LEU A 116 4.88 -7.87 13.88
CA LEU A 116 4.06 -6.76 14.39
C LEU A 116 2.76 -6.62 13.61
N ALA A 117 2.77 -6.90 12.31
CA ALA A 117 1.55 -6.92 11.51
C ALA A 117 0.56 -8.02 11.95
N LEU A 118 1.03 -9.10 12.61
CA LEU A 118 0.14 -10.12 13.16
C LEU A 118 -0.80 -9.58 14.24
N VAL A 119 -0.49 -8.43 14.85
CA VAL A 119 -1.39 -7.78 15.79
C VAL A 119 -2.72 -7.41 15.11
N LEU A 120 -2.74 -7.20 13.79
CA LEU A 120 -3.97 -6.99 13.02
C LEU A 120 -4.93 -8.19 13.08
N LEU A 121 -4.44 -9.40 13.42
CA LEU A 121 -5.30 -10.54 13.72
C LEU A 121 -6.21 -10.30 14.95
N ALA A 122 -5.92 -9.29 15.78
CA ALA A 122 -6.81 -8.86 16.82
C ALA A 122 -8.20 -8.48 16.28
N TYR A 123 -8.29 -7.94 15.08
CA TYR A 123 -9.57 -7.66 14.42
C TYR A 123 -10.33 -8.93 14.05
N PHE A 124 -9.63 -9.98 13.63
CA PHE A 124 -10.23 -11.30 13.41
C PHE A 124 -10.83 -11.87 14.71
N PHE A 125 -10.05 -11.88 15.79
CA PHE A 125 -10.53 -12.36 17.08
C PHE A 125 -11.64 -11.46 17.64
N SER A 126 -11.56 -10.15 17.45
CA SER A 126 -12.62 -9.21 17.80
C SER A 126 -13.92 -9.53 17.05
N ALA A 127 -13.84 -9.79 15.74
CA ALA A 127 -15.01 -10.13 14.94
C ALA A 127 -15.71 -11.42 15.40
N ILE A 128 -14.93 -12.43 15.81
CA ILE A 128 -15.50 -13.70 16.34
C ILE A 128 -16.11 -13.49 17.75
N SER A 129 -15.50 -12.64 18.56
CA SER A 129 -15.97 -12.37 19.94
C SER A 129 -17.26 -11.55 20.00
N ILE A 130 -17.57 -10.83 18.91
CA ILE A 130 -18.77 -9.99 18.83
C ILE A 130 -19.95 -10.84 18.32
N LYS A 131 -21.11 -10.74 19.00
CA LYS A 131 -22.37 -11.30 18.50
C LYS A 131 -22.87 -10.49 17.29
N MET A 132 -22.36 -10.79 16.10
CA MET A 132 -22.83 -10.19 14.85
C MET A 132 -23.67 -11.19 14.04
N ASN A 133 -24.57 -10.66 13.23
CA ASN A 133 -25.33 -11.49 12.30
C ASN A 133 -24.44 -11.80 11.06
N TRP A 134 -23.81 -12.96 11.07
CA TRP A 134 -22.92 -13.38 9.96
C TRP A 134 -23.68 -13.56 8.64
N GLY A 135 -24.99 -13.86 8.68
CA GLY A 135 -25.83 -13.90 7.46
C GLY A 135 -25.91 -12.52 6.80
N ASP A 136 -26.10 -11.48 7.58
CA ASP A 136 -26.14 -10.09 7.14
C ASP A 136 -24.77 -9.63 6.60
N VAL A 137 -23.68 -9.97 7.30
CA VAL A 137 -22.30 -9.69 6.85
C VAL A 137 -22.03 -10.37 5.50
N LEU A 138 -22.35 -11.65 5.35
CA LEU A 138 -22.15 -12.39 4.11
C LEU A 138 -23.02 -11.85 2.96
N HIS A 139 -24.26 -11.50 3.24
CA HIS A 139 -25.16 -10.87 2.25
C HIS A 139 -24.53 -9.60 1.69
N HIS A 140 -24.09 -8.67 2.55
CA HIS A 140 -23.45 -7.43 2.13
C HIS A 140 -22.05 -7.63 1.51
N THR A 141 -21.40 -8.77 1.76
CA THR A 141 -20.12 -9.11 1.13
C THR A 141 -20.31 -9.54 -0.32
N ILE A 142 -21.40 -10.25 -0.62
CA ILE A 142 -21.65 -10.79 -1.96
C ILE A 142 -22.44 -9.80 -2.82
N ILE A 143 -23.39 -9.08 -2.22
CA ILE A 143 -24.26 -8.14 -2.91
C ILE A 143 -23.81 -6.70 -2.61
N PRO A 144 -23.15 -6.04 -3.59
CA PRO A 144 -22.72 -4.65 -3.42
C PRO A 144 -23.92 -3.71 -3.19
N ASN A 145 -23.82 -2.87 -2.17
CA ASN A 145 -24.77 -1.78 -1.95
C ASN A 145 -24.03 -0.44 -2.16
N ILE A 146 -24.31 0.20 -3.29
CA ILE A 146 -23.66 1.45 -3.68
C ILE A 146 -24.71 2.52 -3.87
N ASN A 147 -24.65 3.59 -3.08
CA ASN A 147 -25.61 4.69 -3.17
C ASN A 147 -25.12 5.84 -4.07
N PHE A 148 -23.90 5.75 -4.63
CA PHE A 148 -23.26 6.76 -5.48
C PHE A 148 -23.23 8.17 -4.86
N THR A 149 -23.16 8.25 -3.52
CA THR A 149 -23.01 9.52 -2.81
C THR A 149 -21.56 10.01 -2.90
N LYS A 150 -21.35 11.32 -2.64
CA LYS A 150 -20.01 11.93 -2.51
C LYS A 150 -19.10 11.10 -1.58
N GLU A 151 -19.62 10.76 -0.41
CA GLU A 151 -18.87 9.98 0.58
C GLU A 151 -18.54 8.56 0.10
N ASP A 152 -19.45 7.90 -0.63
CA ASP A 152 -19.21 6.56 -1.16
C ASP A 152 -18.09 6.59 -2.20
N PHE A 153 -18.07 7.56 -3.12
CA PHE A 153 -16.97 7.72 -4.07
C PHE A 153 -15.63 7.92 -3.37
N ILE A 154 -15.58 8.80 -2.35
CA ILE A 154 -14.37 9.05 -1.57
C ILE A 154 -13.90 7.77 -0.86
N LEU A 155 -14.81 7.05 -0.19
CA LEU A 155 -14.48 5.83 0.55
C LEU A 155 -14.06 4.67 -0.36
N ILE A 156 -14.73 4.49 -1.50
CA ILE A 156 -14.39 3.47 -2.50
C ILE A 156 -13.02 3.80 -3.13
N CYS A 157 -12.79 5.08 -3.49
CA CYS A 157 -11.49 5.53 -4.00
C CYS A 157 -10.37 5.32 -2.98
N ALA A 158 -10.60 5.66 -1.71
CA ALA A 158 -9.66 5.41 -0.63
C ALA A 158 -9.38 3.91 -0.45
N ALA A 159 -10.41 3.05 -0.50
CA ALA A 159 -10.25 1.60 -0.41
C ALA A 159 -9.37 1.05 -1.53
N PHE A 160 -9.66 1.43 -2.77
CA PHE A 160 -8.81 1.03 -3.90
C PHE A 160 -7.42 1.65 -3.83
N GLY A 161 -7.29 2.90 -3.36
CA GLY A 161 -6.01 3.56 -3.19
C GLY A 161 -5.10 2.92 -2.14
N THR A 162 -5.67 2.27 -1.11
CA THR A 162 -4.89 1.49 -0.14
C THR A 162 -4.57 0.07 -0.62
N THR A 163 -5.45 -0.54 -1.42
CA THR A 163 -5.27 -1.91 -1.89
C THR A 163 -4.50 -1.99 -3.21
N ILE A 164 -4.75 -1.06 -4.14
CA ILE A 164 -4.13 -1.01 -5.47
C ILE A 164 -3.27 0.25 -5.56
N SER A 165 -2.20 0.27 -4.78
CA SER A 165 -1.38 1.48 -4.59
C SER A 165 -0.19 1.55 -5.54
N PRO A 166 0.07 2.71 -6.17
CA PRO A 166 1.18 2.87 -7.12
C PRO A 166 2.55 2.52 -6.54
N TYR A 167 2.79 2.80 -5.26
CA TYR A 167 4.07 2.52 -4.63
C TYR A 167 4.39 1.02 -4.56
N LEU A 168 3.38 0.17 -4.37
CA LEU A 168 3.55 -1.28 -4.38
C LEU A 168 4.00 -1.81 -5.76
N PHE A 169 3.59 -1.16 -6.84
CA PHE A 169 3.93 -1.59 -8.19
C PHE A 169 5.42 -1.37 -8.49
N PHE A 170 5.92 -0.17 -8.20
CA PHE A 170 7.35 0.12 -8.36
C PHE A 170 8.19 -0.70 -7.39
N TRP A 171 7.75 -0.81 -6.14
CA TRP A 171 8.42 -1.62 -5.13
C TRP A 171 8.54 -3.07 -5.56
N GLN A 172 7.41 -3.71 -5.90
CA GLN A 172 7.39 -5.14 -6.27
C GLN A 172 8.31 -5.44 -7.44
N THR A 173 8.22 -4.64 -8.50
CA THR A 173 9.05 -4.84 -9.69
C THR A 173 10.54 -4.74 -9.35
N SER A 174 10.93 -3.76 -8.54
CA SER A 174 12.34 -3.56 -8.15
C SER A 174 12.82 -4.61 -7.16
N GLN A 175 11.95 -5.13 -6.27
CA GLN A 175 12.32 -6.19 -5.33
C GLN A 175 12.57 -7.53 -6.03
N GLU A 176 11.80 -7.90 -7.04
CA GLU A 176 12.08 -9.09 -7.85
C GLU A 176 13.46 -8.99 -8.50
N VAL A 177 13.80 -7.83 -9.05
CA VAL A 177 15.13 -7.58 -9.63
C VAL A 177 16.24 -7.68 -8.57
N GLU A 178 16.03 -7.12 -7.37
CA GLU A 178 17.02 -7.25 -6.29
C GLU A 178 17.21 -8.69 -5.82
N GLU A 179 16.14 -9.47 -5.78
CA GLU A 179 16.25 -10.90 -5.42
C GLU A 179 17.10 -11.67 -6.42
N GLU A 180 16.98 -11.39 -7.72
CA GLU A 180 17.81 -11.99 -8.76
C GLU A 180 19.27 -11.56 -8.62
N ILE A 181 19.54 -10.28 -8.36
CA ILE A 181 20.89 -9.77 -8.08
C ILE A 181 21.49 -10.47 -6.86
N LEU A 182 20.72 -10.69 -5.79
CA LEU A 182 21.18 -11.37 -4.59
C LEU A 182 21.41 -12.88 -4.80
N LYS A 183 20.83 -13.48 -5.85
CA LYS A 183 21.13 -14.85 -6.31
C LYS A 183 22.41 -14.92 -7.15
N GLY A 184 23.04 -13.77 -7.45
CA GLY A 184 24.29 -13.68 -8.22
C GLY A 184 24.11 -13.33 -9.70
N GLU A 185 22.92 -12.86 -10.09
CA GLU A 185 22.59 -12.47 -11.47
C GLU A 185 22.78 -10.95 -11.62
N HIS A 186 24.01 -10.54 -11.87
CA HIS A 186 24.38 -9.12 -11.77
C HIS A 186 24.03 -8.31 -13.00
N THR A 187 23.99 -8.91 -14.20
CA THR A 187 23.65 -8.23 -15.45
C THR A 187 22.16 -8.44 -15.81
N GLU A 188 21.61 -7.54 -16.62
CA GLU A 188 20.24 -7.66 -17.12
C GLU A 188 20.07 -8.93 -17.97
N GLU A 189 21.07 -9.21 -18.80
CA GLU A 189 21.10 -10.40 -19.68
C GLU A 189 21.07 -11.69 -18.87
N GLU A 190 21.85 -11.77 -17.78
CA GLU A 190 21.84 -12.92 -16.87
C GLU A 190 20.47 -13.11 -16.21
N ARG A 191 19.86 -12.06 -15.68
CA ARG A 191 18.53 -12.11 -15.06
C ARG A 191 17.48 -12.61 -16.05
N ARG A 192 17.43 -12.02 -17.25
CA ARG A 192 16.49 -12.45 -18.30
C ARG A 192 16.72 -13.89 -18.79
N ALA A 193 17.96 -14.31 -18.90
CA ALA A 193 18.31 -15.65 -19.41
C ALA A 193 18.02 -16.74 -18.37
N LYS A 194 18.18 -16.46 -17.07
CA LYS A 194 18.00 -17.44 -16.00
C LYS A 194 16.59 -17.50 -15.43
N SER A 195 15.73 -16.48 -15.72
CA SER A 195 14.34 -16.50 -15.27
C SER A 195 13.60 -17.72 -15.83
N THR A 196 12.83 -18.38 -14.96
CA THR A 196 12.09 -19.60 -15.31
C THR A 196 10.60 -19.49 -15.02
N LEU A 197 9.79 -20.33 -15.68
CA LEU A 197 8.36 -20.45 -15.37
C LEU A 197 8.12 -20.94 -13.93
N SER A 198 9.10 -21.66 -13.35
CA SER A 198 9.05 -22.06 -11.94
C SER A 198 9.13 -20.87 -10.99
N ASP A 199 10.00 -19.89 -11.30
CA ASP A 199 10.13 -18.67 -10.50
C ASP A 199 8.84 -17.84 -10.56
N VAL A 200 8.25 -17.69 -11.75
CA VAL A 200 6.94 -17.03 -11.92
C VAL A 200 5.84 -17.76 -11.14
N ARG A 201 5.85 -19.10 -11.08
CA ARG A 201 4.86 -19.87 -10.31
C ARG A 201 5.01 -19.65 -8.81
N LYS A 202 6.24 -19.66 -8.29
CA LYS A 202 6.52 -19.41 -6.87
C LYS A 202 6.11 -17.97 -6.48
N MET A 203 6.54 -16.98 -7.26
CA MET A 203 6.17 -15.58 -7.09
C MET A 203 4.65 -15.41 -7.10
N ARG A 204 3.93 -16.06 -8.03
CA ARG A 204 2.47 -16.01 -8.08
C ARG A 204 1.83 -16.49 -6.80
N ILE A 205 2.27 -17.64 -6.26
CA ILE A 205 1.73 -18.18 -5.00
C ILE A 205 1.97 -17.18 -3.87
N ASP A 206 3.17 -16.61 -3.78
CA ASP A 206 3.52 -15.64 -2.76
C ASP A 206 2.64 -14.38 -2.85
N VAL A 207 2.56 -13.77 -4.03
CA VAL A 207 1.73 -12.58 -4.27
C VAL A 207 0.25 -12.84 -3.96
N TRP A 208 -0.33 -13.92 -4.50
CA TRP A 208 -1.76 -14.19 -4.30
C TRP A 208 -2.09 -14.50 -2.84
N SER A 209 -1.22 -15.24 -2.14
CA SER A 209 -1.42 -15.53 -0.71
C SER A 209 -1.29 -14.28 0.16
N GLY A 210 -0.30 -13.43 -0.11
CA GLY A 210 -0.11 -12.17 0.59
C GLY A 210 -1.30 -11.21 0.38
N MET A 211 -1.79 -11.09 -0.87
CA MET A 211 -2.94 -10.25 -1.19
C MET A 211 -4.25 -10.78 -0.58
N LEU A 212 -4.43 -12.11 -0.54
CA LEU A 212 -5.57 -12.74 0.16
C LEU A 212 -5.56 -12.37 1.64
N PHE A 213 -4.42 -12.52 2.31
CA PHE A 213 -4.30 -12.20 3.73
C PHE A 213 -4.58 -10.71 4.00
N SER A 214 -4.08 -9.81 3.16
CA SER A 214 -4.35 -8.37 3.26
C SER A 214 -5.83 -8.06 3.13
N ASN A 215 -6.52 -8.62 2.13
CA ASN A 215 -7.95 -8.39 1.92
C ASN A 215 -8.82 -9.03 3.02
N LEU A 216 -8.42 -10.18 3.54
CA LEU A 216 -9.07 -10.81 4.67
C LEU A 216 -8.95 -9.94 5.93
N THR A 217 -7.80 -9.34 6.16
CA THR A 217 -7.60 -8.37 7.24
C THR A 217 -8.52 -7.16 7.08
N MET A 218 -8.61 -6.60 5.86
CA MET A 218 -9.54 -5.50 5.56
C MET A 218 -11.00 -5.89 5.83
N PHE A 219 -11.41 -7.10 5.43
CA PHE A 219 -12.74 -7.63 5.72
C PHE A 219 -13.04 -7.60 7.22
N PHE A 220 -12.16 -8.16 8.05
CA PHE A 220 -12.37 -8.22 9.50
C PHE A 220 -12.34 -6.84 10.16
N ILE A 221 -11.51 -5.91 9.68
CA ILE A 221 -11.51 -4.52 10.15
C ILE A 221 -12.86 -3.86 9.86
N ILE A 222 -13.38 -3.97 8.64
CA ILE A 222 -14.68 -3.37 8.27
C ILE A 222 -15.81 -4.03 9.06
N ALA A 223 -15.84 -5.36 9.16
CA ALA A 223 -16.83 -6.10 9.90
C ALA A 223 -16.85 -5.70 11.39
N THR A 224 -15.68 -5.68 12.03
CA THR A 224 -15.54 -5.29 13.45
C THR A 224 -15.99 -3.85 13.67
N CYS A 225 -15.52 -2.90 12.85
CA CYS A 225 -15.92 -1.49 12.97
C CYS A 225 -17.43 -1.30 12.73
N GLY A 226 -18.01 -2.03 11.77
CA GLY A 226 -19.45 -1.99 11.49
C GLY A 226 -20.28 -2.53 12.65
N ALA A 227 -19.83 -3.64 13.24
CA ALA A 227 -20.55 -4.27 14.35
C ALA A 227 -20.38 -3.55 15.71
N THR A 228 -19.30 -2.76 15.86
CA THR A 228 -19.00 -2.06 17.12
C THR A 228 -19.27 -0.56 17.02
N LEU A 229 -18.52 0.15 16.18
CA LEU A 229 -18.57 1.62 16.12
C LEU A 229 -19.88 2.10 15.50
N PHE A 230 -20.25 1.57 14.31
CA PHE A 230 -21.47 1.99 13.63
C PHE A 230 -22.73 1.72 14.45
N ARG A 231 -22.84 0.52 15.03
CA ARG A 231 -24.00 0.17 15.89
C ARG A 231 -24.14 1.03 17.14
N ASN A 232 -23.02 1.58 17.65
CA ASN A 232 -23.01 2.49 18.80
C ASN A 232 -23.07 3.98 18.38
N GLY A 233 -23.37 4.29 17.12
CA GLY A 233 -23.50 5.66 16.63
C GLY A 233 -22.18 6.42 16.45
N ILE A 234 -21.02 5.73 16.55
CA ILE A 234 -19.69 6.31 16.31
C ILE A 234 -19.40 6.19 14.81
N THR A 235 -19.94 7.12 14.03
CA THR A 235 -19.85 7.09 12.56
C THR A 235 -18.69 7.90 12.01
N ASN A 236 -18.15 8.84 12.79
CA ASN A 236 -17.01 9.66 12.43
C ASN A 236 -15.81 9.33 13.30
N ILE A 237 -14.75 8.79 12.70
CA ILE A 237 -13.49 8.48 13.38
C ILE A 237 -12.60 9.73 13.27
N GLY A 238 -12.62 10.53 14.33
CA GLY A 238 -11.82 11.76 14.41
C GLY A 238 -10.47 11.56 15.09
N THR A 239 -10.31 10.49 15.87
CA THR A 239 -9.11 10.27 16.67
C THR A 239 -8.62 8.82 16.64
N ALA A 240 -7.36 8.61 17.03
CA ALA A 240 -6.81 7.26 17.22
C ALA A 240 -7.54 6.48 18.32
N ALA A 241 -8.07 7.17 19.33
CA ALA A 241 -8.86 6.56 20.39
C ALA A 241 -10.19 6.00 19.87
N ASP A 242 -10.88 6.72 18.97
CA ASP A 242 -12.11 6.25 18.33
C ASP A 242 -11.85 4.98 17.52
N ALA A 243 -10.76 4.97 16.75
CA ALA A 243 -10.37 3.80 15.95
C ALA A 243 -10.04 2.59 16.84
N ALA A 244 -9.32 2.82 17.95
CA ALA A 244 -8.97 1.76 18.90
C ALA A 244 -10.20 1.19 19.63
N ALA A 245 -11.27 1.97 19.81
CA ALA A 245 -12.49 1.52 20.46
C ALA A 245 -13.17 0.34 19.74
N ALA A 246 -12.92 0.14 18.44
CA ALA A 246 -13.39 -1.03 17.69
C ALA A 246 -12.88 -2.36 18.26
N LEU A 247 -11.73 -2.37 18.93
CA LEU A 247 -11.13 -3.56 19.54
C LEU A 247 -11.63 -3.84 20.97
N ARG A 248 -12.36 -2.91 21.60
CA ARG A 248 -12.82 -3.06 23.00
C ARG A 248 -13.63 -4.33 23.29
N PRO A 249 -14.53 -4.79 22.40
CA PRO A 249 -15.30 -6.00 22.66
C PRO A 249 -14.46 -7.26 22.86
N PHE A 250 -13.30 -7.31 22.17
CA PHE A 250 -12.33 -8.42 22.31
C PHE A 250 -11.29 -8.14 23.40
N ALA A 251 -10.68 -6.95 23.36
CA ALA A 251 -9.48 -6.66 24.11
C ALA A 251 -9.72 -5.85 25.40
N GLY A 252 -10.95 -5.38 25.64
CA GLY A 252 -11.26 -4.57 26.82
C GLY A 252 -10.32 -3.37 26.95
N ASN A 253 -9.63 -3.25 28.07
CA ASN A 253 -8.67 -2.18 28.33
C ASN A 253 -7.37 -2.29 27.50
N LEU A 254 -7.07 -3.47 26.93
CA LEU A 254 -5.91 -3.67 26.05
C LEU A 254 -6.15 -3.16 24.62
N ALA A 255 -7.35 -2.69 24.27
CA ALA A 255 -7.69 -2.21 22.93
C ALA A 255 -6.74 -1.10 22.45
N TYR A 256 -6.42 -0.14 23.31
CA TYR A 256 -5.47 0.94 23.01
C TYR A 256 -4.05 0.42 22.75
N PHE A 257 -3.62 -0.55 23.55
CA PHE A 257 -2.30 -1.17 23.41
C PHE A 257 -2.18 -1.94 22.09
N LEU A 258 -3.16 -2.78 21.76
CA LEU A 258 -3.19 -3.53 20.50
C LEU A 258 -3.25 -2.60 19.30
N PHE A 259 -4.08 -1.56 19.35
CA PHE A 259 -4.17 -0.57 18.28
C PHE A 259 -2.83 0.16 18.08
N ALA A 260 -2.22 0.64 19.18
CA ALA A 260 -0.95 1.37 19.11
C ALA A 260 0.17 0.50 18.53
N ILE A 261 0.32 -0.75 18.99
CA ILE A 261 1.32 -1.69 18.44
C ILE A 261 1.03 -1.99 16.97
N GLY A 262 -0.25 -2.19 16.62
CA GLY A 262 -0.66 -2.47 15.26
C GLY A 262 -0.29 -1.33 14.31
N ILE A 263 -0.68 -0.09 14.63
CA ILE A 263 -0.41 1.06 13.77
C ILE A 263 1.09 1.39 13.66
N VAL A 264 1.83 1.26 14.78
CA VAL A 264 3.29 1.43 14.78
C VAL A 264 3.96 0.33 13.97
N GLY A 265 3.55 -0.94 14.14
CA GLY A 265 4.12 -2.07 13.42
C GLY A 265 3.89 -1.97 11.90
N VAL A 266 2.67 -1.64 11.50
CA VAL A 266 2.32 -1.44 10.08
C VAL A 266 3.07 -0.24 9.50
N GLY A 267 3.14 0.88 10.21
CA GLY A 267 3.87 2.06 9.75
C GLY A 267 5.38 1.80 9.59
N LEU A 268 5.99 1.06 10.52
CA LEU A 268 7.41 0.67 10.39
C LEU A 268 7.69 -0.26 9.20
N LEU A 269 6.68 -1.01 8.72
CA LEU A 269 6.77 -1.78 7.48
C LEU A 269 6.49 -0.92 6.25
N ALA A 270 5.49 -0.05 6.30
CA ALA A 270 5.02 0.73 5.16
C ALA A 270 6.00 1.84 4.77
N ILE A 271 6.53 2.60 5.75
CA ILE A 271 7.43 3.73 5.50
C ILE A 271 8.67 3.35 4.66
N PRO A 272 9.40 2.24 4.95
CA PRO A 272 10.49 1.80 4.10
C PRO A 272 10.08 1.45 2.67
N ILE A 273 8.90 0.87 2.49
CA ILE A 273 8.38 0.53 1.17
C ILE A 273 8.03 1.80 0.38
N LEU A 274 7.39 2.77 1.03
CA LEU A 274 7.03 4.06 0.45
C LEU A 274 8.27 4.85 0.03
N ALA A 275 9.23 5.04 0.95
CA ALA A 275 10.46 5.77 0.68
C ALA A 275 11.34 5.04 -0.35
N GLY A 276 11.43 3.72 -0.26
CA GLY A 276 12.17 2.88 -1.19
C GLY A 276 11.58 2.91 -2.59
N SER A 277 10.26 2.77 -2.75
CA SER A 277 9.60 2.82 -4.07
C SER A 277 9.77 4.18 -4.75
N ALA A 278 9.67 5.28 -4.00
CA ALA A 278 9.97 6.62 -4.51
C ALA A 278 11.43 6.72 -4.98
N SER A 279 12.34 6.16 -4.20
CA SER A 279 13.76 6.17 -4.51
C SER A 279 14.10 5.33 -5.74
N TYR A 280 13.50 4.13 -5.89
CA TYR A 280 13.62 3.33 -7.12
C TYR A 280 13.09 4.09 -8.34
N ALA A 281 11.87 4.61 -8.25
CA ALA A 281 11.25 5.32 -9.36
C ALA A 281 12.08 6.53 -9.84
N ILE A 282 12.55 7.35 -8.92
CA ILE A 282 13.41 8.51 -9.24
C ILE A 282 14.76 8.05 -9.79
N SER A 283 15.47 7.17 -9.07
CA SER A 283 16.81 6.76 -9.46
C SER A 283 16.83 6.07 -10.81
N GLU A 284 15.88 5.18 -11.09
CA GLU A 284 15.73 4.51 -12.38
C GLU A 284 15.38 5.49 -13.51
N SER A 285 14.52 6.48 -13.25
CA SER A 285 14.14 7.50 -14.24
C SER A 285 15.34 8.33 -14.68
N PHE A 286 16.20 8.70 -13.73
CA PHE A 286 17.41 9.50 -14.01
C PHE A 286 18.64 8.65 -14.33
N GLY A 287 18.56 7.32 -14.23
CA GLY A 287 19.68 6.41 -14.50
C GLY A 287 20.75 6.41 -13.40
N TRP A 288 20.37 6.72 -12.17
CA TRP A 288 21.26 6.68 -11.01
C TRP A 288 21.40 5.24 -10.49
N LYS A 289 22.49 4.99 -9.77
CA LYS A 289 22.68 3.71 -9.10
C LYS A 289 21.61 3.53 -8.02
N ALA A 290 20.76 2.52 -8.17
CA ALA A 290 19.67 2.19 -7.26
C ALA A 290 19.90 0.83 -6.59
N GLY A 291 19.24 0.62 -5.44
CA GLY A 291 19.14 -0.67 -4.79
C GLY A 291 19.44 -0.64 -3.30
N LEU A 292 18.56 -1.25 -2.49
CA LEU A 292 18.71 -1.41 -1.05
C LEU A 292 19.82 -2.40 -0.67
N TYR A 293 20.26 -3.25 -1.60
CA TYR A 293 21.43 -4.12 -1.41
C TYR A 293 22.76 -3.35 -1.45
N LYS A 294 22.76 -2.11 -1.94
CA LYS A 294 23.96 -1.25 -2.01
C LYS A 294 24.13 -0.47 -0.70
N LYS A 295 25.41 -0.23 -0.34
CA LYS A 295 25.73 0.68 0.77
C LYS A 295 25.47 2.14 0.36
N LEU A 296 25.16 3.00 1.32
CA LEU A 296 24.90 4.45 1.13
C LEU A 296 25.94 5.11 0.22
N LYS A 297 27.24 4.88 0.44
CA LYS A 297 28.33 5.45 -0.35
C LYS A 297 28.33 5.07 -1.83
N ASN A 298 27.68 3.97 -2.19
CA ASN A 298 27.63 3.41 -3.55
C ASN A 298 26.34 3.80 -4.30
N ALA A 299 25.33 4.33 -3.59
CA ALA A 299 24.03 4.75 -4.12
C ALA A 299 23.54 6.02 -3.40
N THR A 300 24.40 7.05 -3.31
CA THR A 300 24.15 8.28 -2.54
C THR A 300 22.88 8.99 -2.97
N ALA A 301 22.62 9.11 -4.29
CA ALA A 301 21.42 9.75 -4.81
C ALA A 301 20.13 8.96 -4.43
N PHE A 302 20.19 7.62 -4.47
CA PHE A 302 19.11 6.75 -4.06
C PHE A 302 18.74 6.96 -2.59
N TYR A 303 19.71 6.92 -1.69
CA TYR A 303 19.45 7.17 -0.28
C TYR A 303 19.12 8.64 0.02
N GLY A 304 19.60 9.57 -0.81
CA GLY A 304 19.23 10.99 -0.76
C GLY A 304 17.72 11.19 -0.99
N VAL A 305 17.13 10.49 -1.96
CA VAL A 305 15.67 10.53 -2.17
C VAL A 305 14.90 9.99 -0.97
N ILE A 306 15.36 8.90 -0.35
CA ILE A 306 14.75 8.36 0.88
C ILE A 306 14.76 9.43 1.99
N ILE A 307 15.91 10.05 2.22
CA ILE A 307 16.05 11.06 3.28
C ILE A 307 15.18 12.29 3.00
N ILE A 308 15.15 12.78 1.76
CA ILE A 308 14.32 13.92 1.37
C ILE A 308 12.83 13.59 1.54
N ALA A 309 12.39 12.41 1.10
CA ALA A 309 11.00 11.98 1.27
C ALA A 309 10.61 11.91 2.76
N MET A 310 11.50 11.42 3.62
CA MET A 310 11.30 11.38 5.08
C MET A 310 11.21 12.78 5.68
N LEU A 311 12.12 13.70 5.32
CA LEU A 311 12.11 15.09 5.81
C LEU A 311 10.83 15.83 5.39
N LEU A 312 10.40 15.67 4.15
CA LEU A 312 9.15 16.25 3.67
C LEU A 312 7.94 15.62 4.36
N GLY A 313 7.95 14.29 4.60
CA GLY A 313 6.93 13.59 5.37
C GLY A 313 6.85 14.08 6.83
N ILE A 314 7.98 14.35 7.47
CA ILE A 314 8.00 15.01 8.80
C ILE A 314 7.30 16.38 8.71
N GLY A 315 7.68 17.20 7.73
CA GLY A 315 7.12 18.56 7.56
C GLY A 315 5.60 18.57 7.43
N LEU A 316 5.00 17.59 6.76
CA LEU A 316 3.56 17.47 6.63
C LEU A 316 2.80 17.35 7.95
N ASN A 317 3.43 16.86 9.01
CA ASN A 317 2.81 16.75 10.33
C ASN A 317 2.68 18.08 11.08
N PHE A 318 3.30 19.14 10.56
CA PHE A 318 3.29 20.46 11.20
C PHE A 318 2.47 21.51 10.40
N ILE A 319 1.77 21.11 9.34
CA ILE A 319 0.90 22.00 8.56
C ILE A 319 -0.57 22.05 9.06
N GLY A 320 -0.86 21.41 10.22
CA GLY A 320 -2.16 21.48 10.86
C GLY A 320 -3.20 20.46 10.37
N ILE A 321 -2.81 19.45 9.57
CA ILE A 321 -3.71 18.35 9.18
C ILE A 321 -3.69 17.28 10.28
N ASP A 322 -4.88 16.84 10.71
CA ASP A 322 -4.98 15.71 11.64
C ASP A 322 -4.45 14.43 10.99
N PRO A 323 -3.56 13.66 11.66
CA PRO A 323 -2.92 12.48 11.08
C PRO A 323 -3.90 11.38 10.67
N ILE A 324 -5.02 11.20 11.37
CA ILE A 324 -6.02 10.18 11.01
C ILE A 324 -6.74 10.59 9.71
N LYS A 325 -7.05 11.87 9.56
CA LYS A 325 -7.59 12.41 8.30
C LYS A 325 -6.56 12.35 7.17
N ALA A 326 -5.29 12.60 7.49
CA ALA A 326 -4.20 12.49 6.52
C ALA A 326 -4.08 11.08 5.93
N LEU A 327 -4.30 10.01 6.71
CA LEU A 327 -4.37 8.63 6.19
C LEU A 327 -5.49 8.45 5.14
N ILE A 328 -6.66 9.06 5.37
CA ILE A 328 -7.76 8.98 4.41
C ILE A 328 -7.41 9.77 3.14
N TYR A 329 -6.86 10.97 3.28
CA TYR A 329 -6.47 11.81 2.14
C TYR A 329 -5.36 11.15 1.31
N SER A 330 -4.39 10.50 1.96
CA SER A 330 -3.34 9.77 1.26
C SER A 330 -3.89 8.57 0.48
N ALA A 331 -4.86 7.87 1.06
CA ALA A 331 -5.54 6.76 0.40
C ALA A 331 -6.33 7.25 -0.85
N VAL A 332 -7.08 8.34 -0.73
CA VAL A 332 -7.80 8.95 -1.87
C VAL A 332 -6.82 9.38 -2.96
N LEU A 333 -5.72 10.04 -2.57
CA LEU A 333 -4.68 10.49 -3.50
C LEU A 333 -4.08 9.31 -4.29
N ASN A 334 -3.75 8.22 -3.60
CA ASN A 334 -3.28 7.00 -4.26
C ASN A 334 -4.33 6.44 -5.23
N GLY A 335 -5.61 6.41 -4.83
CA GLY A 335 -6.70 5.96 -5.68
C GLY A 335 -6.82 6.77 -6.97
N ILE A 336 -6.67 8.09 -6.88
CA ILE A 336 -6.72 9.00 -8.04
C ILE A 336 -5.52 8.80 -8.98
N ILE A 337 -4.33 8.54 -8.44
CA ILE A 337 -3.10 8.39 -9.21
C ILE A 337 -2.98 6.98 -9.83
N SER A 338 -3.49 5.96 -9.16
CA SER A 338 -3.35 4.55 -9.56
C SER A 338 -3.71 4.25 -11.01
N PRO A 339 -4.82 4.75 -11.59
CA PRO A 339 -5.22 4.40 -12.95
C PRO A 339 -4.17 4.70 -14.01
N ILE A 340 -3.41 5.80 -13.83
CA ILE A 340 -2.36 6.22 -14.79
C ILE A 340 -1.23 5.20 -14.81
N VAL A 341 -0.78 4.77 -13.65
CA VAL A 341 0.30 3.78 -13.52
C VAL A 341 -0.17 2.40 -13.96
N LEU A 342 -1.40 2.01 -13.59
CA LEU A 342 -2.02 0.75 -13.99
C LEU A 342 -2.14 0.60 -15.50
N PHE A 343 -2.55 1.65 -16.20
CA PHE A 343 -2.60 1.65 -17.67
C PHE A 343 -1.26 1.24 -18.28
N VAL A 344 -0.17 1.77 -17.76
CA VAL A 344 1.19 1.45 -18.23
C VAL A 344 1.56 0.00 -17.91
N ILE A 345 1.28 -0.46 -16.68
CA ILE A 345 1.57 -1.83 -16.24
C ILE A 345 0.85 -2.85 -17.11
N VAL A 346 -0.45 -2.64 -17.37
CA VAL A 346 -1.24 -3.56 -18.19
C VAL A 346 -0.73 -3.57 -19.63
N LYS A 347 -0.35 -2.42 -20.19
CA LYS A 347 0.26 -2.32 -21.52
C LYS A 347 1.59 -3.08 -21.60
N ILE A 348 2.50 -2.90 -20.64
CA ILE A 348 3.76 -3.64 -20.57
C ILE A 348 3.49 -5.14 -20.50
N SER A 349 2.66 -5.55 -19.54
CA SER A 349 2.37 -6.97 -19.28
C SER A 349 1.65 -7.67 -20.44
N ALA A 350 0.92 -6.94 -21.28
CA ALA A 350 0.24 -7.47 -22.46
C ALA A 350 1.17 -7.57 -23.67
N SER A 351 2.30 -6.85 -23.69
CA SER A 351 3.22 -6.81 -24.83
C SER A 351 4.04 -8.08 -24.96
N GLY A 352 3.93 -8.77 -26.08
CA GLY A 352 4.78 -9.92 -26.39
C GLY A 352 6.24 -9.53 -26.69
N GLU A 353 6.48 -8.32 -27.17
CA GLU A 353 7.82 -7.79 -27.44
C GLU A 353 8.62 -7.58 -26.14
N ILE A 354 7.95 -7.03 -25.10
CA ILE A 354 8.59 -6.74 -23.81
C ILE A 354 8.69 -7.99 -22.96
N MET A 355 7.59 -8.73 -22.83
CA MET A 355 7.42 -9.83 -21.86
C MET A 355 7.74 -11.21 -22.43
N GLY A 356 7.89 -11.36 -23.76
CA GLY A 356 8.14 -12.66 -24.38
C GLY A 356 7.10 -13.71 -23.97
N GLN A 357 7.59 -14.85 -23.49
CA GLN A 357 6.76 -15.97 -22.99
C GLN A 357 5.97 -15.65 -21.71
N TYR A 358 6.36 -14.60 -20.99
CA TYR A 358 5.76 -14.17 -19.73
C TYR A 358 4.61 -13.17 -19.90
N LYS A 359 4.19 -12.86 -21.13
CA LYS A 359 3.06 -11.94 -21.41
C LYS A 359 1.76 -12.40 -20.75
N ASN A 360 0.86 -11.46 -20.51
CA ASN A 360 -0.46 -11.75 -19.98
C ASN A 360 -1.21 -12.77 -20.82
N LYS A 361 -1.85 -13.73 -20.15
CA LYS A 361 -2.89 -14.56 -20.73
C LYS A 361 -4.24 -13.79 -20.79
N LYS A 362 -5.23 -14.34 -21.49
CA LYS A 362 -6.55 -13.70 -21.70
C LYS A 362 -7.20 -13.19 -20.40
N ILE A 363 -7.22 -14.02 -19.35
CA ILE A 363 -7.79 -13.65 -18.04
C ILE A 363 -7.02 -12.48 -17.41
N GLY A 364 -5.69 -12.51 -17.43
CA GLY A 364 -4.87 -11.40 -16.92
C GLY A 364 -5.16 -10.08 -17.64
N ASN A 365 -5.30 -10.09 -18.96
CA ASN A 365 -5.67 -8.89 -19.72
C ASN A 365 -7.07 -8.39 -19.36
N ILE A 366 -8.06 -9.28 -19.23
CA ILE A 366 -9.42 -8.89 -18.83
C ILE A 366 -9.41 -8.24 -17.45
N LEU A 367 -8.80 -8.88 -16.44
CA LEU A 367 -8.71 -8.33 -15.10
C LEU A 367 -7.93 -7.01 -15.09
N GLY A 368 -6.81 -6.92 -15.81
CA GLY A 368 -6.02 -5.70 -15.88
C GLY A 368 -6.79 -4.53 -16.46
N TRP A 369 -7.39 -4.68 -17.64
CA TRP A 369 -8.17 -3.61 -18.27
C TRP A 369 -9.43 -3.26 -17.53
N PHE A 370 -10.11 -4.25 -16.94
CA PHE A 370 -11.25 -4.00 -16.07
C PHE A 370 -10.85 -3.16 -14.84
N THR A 371 -9.72 -3.49 -14.20
CA THR A 371 -9.19 -2.72 -13.05
C THR A 371 -8.88 -1.29 -13.47
N VAL A 372 -8.22 -1.09 -14.61
CA VAL A 372 -7.94 0.25 -15.15
C VAL A 372 -9.22 1.05 -15.34
N GLY A 373 -10.22 0.49 -16.03
CA GLY A 373 -11.50 1.15 -16.29
C GLY A 373 -12.25 1.48 -15.00
N LEU A 374 -12.31 0.53 -14.06
CA LEU A 374 -12.97 0.71 -12.77
C LEU A 374 -12.33 1.83 -11.96
N LEU A 375 -10.98 1.86 -11.86
CA LEU A 375 -10.30 2.89 -11.09
C LEU A 375 -10.37 4.26 -11.78
N PHE A 376 -10.36 4.33 -13.10
CA PHE A 376 -10.64 5.60 -13.80
C PHE A 376 -12.03 6.12 -13.47
N PHE A 377 -13.04 5.26 -13.52
CA PHE A 377 -14.42 5.65 -13.18
C PHE A 377 -14.52 6.17 -11.74
N VAL A 378 -13.99 5.43 -10.79
CA VAL A 378 -14.00 5.81 -9.36
C VAL A 378 -13.21 7.10 -9.12
N SER A 379 -12.04 7.25 -9.75
CA SER A 379 -11.21 8.46 -9.60
C SER A 379 -11.89 9.70 -10.16
N ILE A 380 -12.49 9.61 -11.35
CA ILE A 380 -13.23 10.72 -11.95
C ILE A 380 -14.44 11.08 -11.09
N GLY A 381 -15.22 10.07 -10.65
CA GLY A 381 -16.35 10.29 -9.75
C GLY A 381 -15.94 10.97 -8.44
N THR A 382 -14.80 10.57 -7.88
CA THR A 382 -14.24 11.18 -6.66
C THR A 382 -13.83 12.63 -6.91
N ILE A 383 -13.11 12.91 -8.02
CA ILE A 383 -12.69 14.29 -8.36
C ILE A 383 -13.92 15.19 -8.54
N ILE A 384 -14.92 14.75 -9.29
CA ILE A 384 -16.18 15.50 -9.48
C ILE A 384 -16.84 15.73 -8.12
N SER A 385 -16.93 14.70 -7.27
CA SER A 385 -17.53 14.81 -5.94
C SER A 385 -16.78 15.78 -5.01
N LEU A 386 -15.47 15.96 -5.19
CA LEU A 386 -14.68 16.92 -4.40
C LEU A 386 -14.85 18.37 -4.88
N LEU A 387 -15.21 18.56 -6.16
CA LEU A 387 -15.39 19.90 -6.77
C LEU A 387 -16.80 20.47 -6.58
N ILE A 388 -17.79 19.60 -6.40
CA ILE A 388 -19.19 19.95 -6.09
C ILE A 388 -19.43 19.84 -4.58
#